data_9601d9a05f9f05adf8891422648741f5
#
_entry.id   9601d9a05f9f05adf8891422648741f5
#
_cell.length_a   1.000
_cell.length_b   1.000
_cell.length_c   1.000
_cell.angle_alpha   90.00
_cell.angle_beta   90.00
_cell.angle_gamma   90.00
#
_symmetry.space_group_name_H-M   'P 1'
#
loop_
_entity.id
_entity.type
_entity.pdbx_description
1 polymer ?
#
loop_
_entity_poly.entity_id
_entity_poly.type
_entity_poly.pdbx_seq_one_letter_code
_entity_poly.pdbx_strand_id
1 'polypeptide(L)'
;TLSNTSSESAQSTLNKWNGFDRPGILLPDDPKFTQIASLFYEETEKLYGTSDYYSIDPFHEAKSLPARLDFGKAGKAIMDAMKKANPKAVWVVQGWTENPRPEMMKALNPGDLLILDLFSECRPMWGIPSIWKRDKGYEEHNWLFCLLENFGGNVGLHGRMDQLLHNFYLTKDNPLAAQLKGIGLTME
;
A
#
# COMPACT_ATOMS: atom_id res chain seq x y z
N THR A 1 -26.65 15.05 -2.60
CA THR A 1 -26.84 15.18 -4.07
C THR A 1 -25.70 16.04 -4.60
N LEU A 2 -24.61 15.39 -5.00
CA LEU A 2 -23.54 16.03 -5.75
C LEU A 2 -24.08 16.29 -7.17
N SER A 3 -24.49 17.51 -7.42
CA SER A 3 -24.96 17.96 -8.72
C SER A 3 -23.83 17.88 -9.75
N ASN A 4 -24.15 17.34 -10.91
CA ASN A 4 -23.35 17.34 -12.13
C ASN A 4 -22.84 18.77 -12.46
N THR A 5 -21.64 19.07 -12.04
CA THR A 5 -20.84 20.09 -12.69
C THR A 5 -19.82 19.35 -13.54
N SER A 6 -20.13 19.25 -14.82
CA SER A 6 -19.28 18.78 -15.89
C SER A 6 -18.09 19.74 -16.06
N SER A 7 -17.07 19.60 -15.22
CA SER A 7 -15.71 19.83 -15.64
C SER A 7 -15.19 18.45 -16.02
N GLU A 8 -14.64 18.30 -17.20
CA GLU A 8 -13.89 17.11 -17.64
C GLU A 8 -12.68 16.88 -16.74
N SER A 9 -12.93 16.55 -15.47
CA SER A 9 -11.95 15.87 -14.65
C SER A 9 -11.82 14.51 -15.31
N ALA A 10 -10.70 14.27 -15.95
CA ALA A 10 -10.39 13.05 -16.65
C ALA A 10 -10.56 11.87 -15.67
N GLN A 11 -11.77 11.31 -15.62
CA GLN A 11 -12.01 10.01 -15.01
C GLN A 11 -11.24 9.01 -15.87
N SER A 12 -9.99 8.76 -15.51
CA SER A 12 -9.27 7.67 -16.13
C SER A 12 -9.90 6.38 -15.64
N THR A 13 -10.59 5.70 -16.56
CA THR A 13 -11.10 4.37 -16.30
C THR A 13 -9.91 3.42 -16.18
N LEU A 14 -9.71 2.87 -15.00
CA LEU A 14 -8.86 1.68 -14.87
C LEU A 14 -9.55 0.54 -15.63
N ASN A 15 -8.77 -0.27 -16.35
CA ASN A 15 -9.29 -1.40 -17.13
C ASN A 15 -10.13 -2.35 -16.27
N LYS A 16 -10.81 -3.29 -16.97
CA LYS A 16 -11.59 -4.34 -16.32
C LYS A 16 -10.76 -5.20 -15.37
N TRP A 17 -11.38 -5.57 -14.27
CA TRP A 17 -10.87 -6.57 -13.35
C TRP A 17 -11.78 -7.79 -13.39
N ASN A 18 -11.25 -8.93 -13.80
CA ASN A 18 -12.01 -10.18 -13.97
C ASN A 18 -13.33 -10.01 -14.79
N GLY A 19 -13.29 -9.18 -15.84
CA GLY A 19 -14.45 -8.91 -16.69
C GLY A 19 -15.38 -7.79 -16.21
N PHE A 20 -15.24 -7.33 -14.98
CA PHE A 20 -16.02 -6.22 -14.42
C PHE A 20 -15.34 -4.87 -14.67
N ASP A 21 -16.13 -3.84 -14.93
CA ASP A 21 -15.61 -2.48 -15.06
C ASP A 21 -15.16 -1.96 -13.69
N ARG A 22 -13.93 -1.43 -13.63
CA ARG A 22 -13.47 -0.74 -12.43
C ARG A 22 -14.15 0.62 -12.30
N PRO A 23 -14.40 1.09 -11.07
CA PRO A 23 -14.88 2.44 -10.86
C PRO A 23 -13.87 3.47 -11.38
N GLY A 24 -14.33 4.67 -11.71
CA GLY A 24 -13.44 5.79 -12.01
C GLY A 24 -12.51 6.08 -10.84
N ILE A 25 -11.27 6.42 -11.15
CA ILE A 25 -10.27 6.82 -10.14
C ILE A 25 -10.11 8.33 -10.15
N LEU A 26 -10.16 8.94 -8.96
CA LEU A 26 -9.70 10.28 -8.74
C LEU A 26 -8.19 10.25 -8.48
N LEU A 27 -7.43 10.80 -9.41
CA LEU A 27 -5.97 10.81 -9.25
C LEU A 27 -5.55 11.76 -8.12
N PRO A 28 -4.49 11.43 -7.37
CA PRO A 28 -4.02 12.29 -6.27
C PRO A 28 -3.54 13.68 -6.68
N ASP A 29 -3.24 13.88 -7.96
CA ASP A 29 -2.88 15.19 -8.53
C ASP A 29 -4.11 16.04 -8.94
N ASP A 30 -5.33 15.49 -8.81
CA ASP A 30 -6.56 16.26 -9.04
C ASP A 30 -6.81 17.24 -7.87
N PRO A 31 -7.12 18.51 -8.14
CA PRO A 31 -7.40 19.48 -7.07
C PRO A 31 -8.51 19.09 -6.10
N LYS A 32 -9.46 18.25 -6.53
CA LYS A 32 -10.54 17.73 -5.69
C LYS A 32 -10.11 16.62 -4.75
N PHE A 33 -8.94 16.00 -5.00
CA PHE A 33 -8.47 14.88 -4.20
C PHE A 33 -8.33 15.27 -2.71
N THR A 34 -7.63 16.35 -2.41
CA THR A 34 -7.43 16.82 -1.04
C THR A 34 -8.75 17.15 -0.33
N GLN A 35 -9.72 17.72 -1.04
CA GLN A 35 -11.04 18.05 -0.48
C GLN A 35 -11.79 16.76 -0.11
N ILE A 36 -11.86 15.81 -1.04
CA ILE A 36 -12.57 14.54 -0.84
C ILE A 36 -11.89 13.72 0.25
N ALA A 37 -10.56 13.65 0.24
CA ALA A 37 -9.80 12.96 1.28
C ALA A 37 -10.06 13.57 2.68
N SER A 38 -10.09 14.90 2.80
CA SER A 38 -10.42 15.55 4.08
C SER A 38 -11.79 15.14 4.59
N LEU A 39 -12.81 15.21 3.74
CA LEU A 39 -14.17 14.79 4.10
C LEU A 39 -14.21 13.30 4.52
N PHE A 40 -13.50 12.44 3.78
CA PHE A 40 -13.43 11.02 4.09
C PHE A 40 -12.82 10.77 5.48
N TYR A 41 -11.70 11.41 5.81
CA TYR A 41 -11.08 11.24 7.12
C TYR A 41 -11.90 11.84 8.24
N GLU A 42 -12.55 13.00 8.04
CA GLU A 42 -13.47 13.61 9.01
C GLU A 42 -14.64 12.67 9.35
N GLU A 43 -15.27 12.06 8.33
CA GLU A 43 -16.36 11.12 8.55
C GLU A 43 -15.88 9.80 9.17
N THR A 44 -14.70 9.34 8.77
CA THR A 44 -14.09 8.14 9.37
C THR A 44 -13.81 8.35 10.87
N GLU A 45 -13.27 9.51 11.24
CA GLU A 45 -13.02 9.83 12.64
C GLU A 45 -14.31 9.93 13.48
N LYS A 46 -15.37 10.51 12.92
CA LYS A 46 -16.69 10.57 13.60
C LYS A 46 -17.28 9.19 13.85
N LEU A 47 -17.08 8.23 12.92
CA LEU A 47 -17.66 6.90 13.01
C LEU A 47 -16.84 5.93 13.85
N TYR A 48 -15.52 6.02 13.77
CA TYR A 48 -14.60 5.00 14.31
C TYR A 48 -13.59 5.53 15.33
N GLY A 49 -13.57 6.84 15.53
CA GLY A 49 -12.56 7.48 16.38
C GLY A 49 -11.23 7.71 15.65
N THR A 50 -10.26 8.25 16.38
CA THR A 50 -8.91 8.54 15.87
C THR A 50 -8.07 7.29 15.76
N SER A 51 -7.25 7.21 14.71
CA SER A 51 -6.23 6.18 14.54
C SER A 51 -4.93 6.83 14.05
N ASP A 52 -3.80 6.27 14.45
CA ASP A 52 -2.50 6.65 13.88
C ASP A 52 -2.17 5.83 12.61
N TYR A 53 -2.91 4.75 12.33
CA TYR A 53 -2.66 3.86 11.20
C TYR A 53 -3.82 3.89 10.21
N TYR A 54 -3.50 4.15 8.95
CA TYR A 54 -4.47 4.20 7.85
C TYR A 54 -4.04 3.24 6.74
N SER A 55 -4.93 2.34 6.34
CA SER A 55 -4.65 1.37 5.28
C SER A 55 -5.29 1.81 3.96
N ILE A 56 -4.47 1.88 2.92
CA ILE A 56 -4.90 2.10 1.55
C ILE A 56 -3.89 1.48 0.58
N ASP A 57 -4.36 0.80 -0.45
CA ASP A 57 -3.56 0.21 -1.50
C ASP A 57 -3.92 0.81 -2.86
N PRO A 58 -3.46 2.04 -3.14
CA PRO A 58 -3.75 2.71 -4.39
C PRO A 58 -3.05 1.98 -5.54
N PHE A 59 -3.74 1.87 -6.67
CA PHE A 59 -3.20 1.25 -7.88
C PHE A 59 -2.86 -0.25 -7.78
N HIS A 60 -3.33 -0.90 -6.73
CA HIS A 60 -3.13 -2.33 -6.50
C HIS A 60 -3.70 -3.15 -7.67
N GLU A 61 -2.88 -4.04 -8.23
CA GLU A 61 -3.21 -4.86 -9.40
C GLU A 61 -3.77 -4.09 -10.62
N ALA A 62 -3.53 -2.81 -10.70
CA ALA A 62 -3.98 -1.99 -11.83
C ALA A 62 -3.07 -2.22 -13.04
N LYS A 63 -3.60 -2.89 -14.07
CA LYS A 63 -2.85 -3.22 -15.29
C LYS A 63 -2.66 -2.03 -16.22
N SER A 64 -3.56 -1.04 -16.17
CA SER A 64 -3.49 0.16 -17.01
C SER A 64 -3.68 1.38 -16.16
N LEU A 65 -2.60 2.08 -15.93
CA LEU A 65 -2.59 3.35 -15.23
C LEU A 65 -2.38 4.48 -16.24
N PRO A 66 -2.91 5.68 -15.98
CA PRO A 66 -2.68 6.82 -16.85
C PRO A 66 -1.19 7.07 -17.04
N ALA A 67 -0.76 7.25 -18.28
CA ALA A 67 0.66 7.49 -18.60
C ALA A 67 1.24 8.73 -17.90
N ARG A 68 0.37 9.69 -17.52
CA ARG A 68 0.75 10.91 -16.78
C ARG A 68 0.90 10.70 -15.27
N LEU A 69 0.57 9.53 -14.75
CA LEU A 69 0.62 9.27 -13.31
C LEU A 69 2.07 9.23 -12.81
N ASP A 70 2.39 10.18 -11.95
CA ASP A 70 3.64 10.24 -11.21
C ASP A 70 3.44 9.60 -9.83
N PHE A 71 4.01 8.42 -9.62
CA PHE A 71 3.83 7.67 -8.38
C PHE A 71 4.42 8.38 -7.17
N GLY A 72 5.50 9.12 -7.33
CA GLY A 72 6.09 9.89 -6.25
C GLY A 72 5.17 11.01 -5.78
N LYS A 73 4.64 11.80 -6.73
CA LYS A 73 3.66 12.85 -6.41
C LYS A 73 2.37 12.27 -5.84
N ALA A 74 1.90 11.15 -6.39
CA ALA A 74 0.70 10.48 -5.90
C ALA A 74 0.88 10.01 -4.45
N GLY A 75 1.98 9.35 -4.14
CA GLY A 75 2.29 8.91 -2.77
C GLY A 75 2.36 10.08 -1.80
N LYS A 76 3.04 11.15 -2.21
CA LYS A 76 3.12 12.36 -1.39
C LYS A 76 1.75 13.00 -1.14
N ALA A 77 0.91 13.13 -2.14
CA ALA A 77 -0.42 13.71 -1.98
C ALA A 77 -1.32 12.88 -1.06
N ILE A 78 -1.24 11.55 -1.14
CA ILE A 78 -1.95 10.64 -0.24
C ILE A 78 -1.45 10.81 1.20
N MET A 79 -0.13 10.80 1.42
CA MET A 79 0.45 10.95 2.75
C MET A 79 0.16 12.33 3.35
N ASP A 80 0.24 13.40 2.55
CA ASP A 80 -0.09 14.76 2.99
C ASP A 80 -1.57 14.85 3.42
N ALA A 81 -2.48 14.17 2.73
CA ALA A 81 -3.90 14.10 3.11
C ALA A 81 -4.11 13.35 4.42
N MET A 82 -3.41 12.23 4.63
CA MET A 82 -3.43 11.49 5.90
C MET A 82 -2.89 12.36 7.05
N LYS A 83 -1.74 13.00 6.87
CA LYS A 83 -1.11 13.85 7.90
C LYS A 83 -1.87 15.12 8.19
N LYS A 84 -2.67 15.59 7.24
CA LYS A 84 -3.58 16.72 7.50
C LYS A 84 -4.70 16.31 8.45
N ALA A 85 -5.17 15.07 8.37
CA ALA A 85 -6.17 14.54 9.31
C ALA A 85 -5.52 14.19 10.66
N ASN A 86 -4.39 13.49 10.64
CA ASN A 86 -3.62 13.17 11.85
C ASN A 86 -2.10 13.34 11.57
N PRO A 87 -1.43 14.32 12.21
CA PRO A 87 0.02 14.52 12.01
C PRO A 87 0.90 13.31 12.33
N LYS A 88 0.40 12.35 13.13
CA LYS A 88 1.08 11.10 13.46
C LYS A 88 0.76 9.96 12.48
N ALA A 89 -0.01 10.22 11.44
CA ALA A 89 -0.45 9.19 10.51
C ALA A 89 0.73 8.37 9.96
N VAL A 90 0.54 7.06 9.99
CA VAL A 90 1.38 6.06 9.34
C VAL A 90 0.52 5.35 8.29
N TRP A 91 0.99 5.34 7.06
CA TRP A 91 0.31 4.66 5.98
C TRP A 91 0.68 3.18 5.98
N VAL A 92 -0.30 2.32 6.26
CA VAL A 92 -0.15 0.86 6.17
C VAL A 92 -0.45 0.44 4.73
N VAL A 93 0.51 -0.20 4.08
CA VAL A 93 0.42 -0.59 2.68
C VAL A 93 0.77 -2.07 2.50
N GLN A 94 0.00 -2.78 1.68
CA GLN A 94 0.29 -4.17 1.37
C GLN A 94 1.48 -4.28 0.41
N GLY A 95 2.48 -5.05 0.79
CA GLY A 95 3.57 -5.49 -0.06
C GLY A 95 3.09 -6.64 -0.94
N TRP A 96 2.51 -6.31 -2.09
CA TRP A 96 1.96 -7.27 -3.04
C TRP A 96 2.31 -6.91 -4.47
N THR A 97 2.90 -7.85 -5.22
CA THR A 97 3.38 -7.62 -6.58
C THR A 97 4.31 -6.38 -6.67
N GLU A 98 3.91 -5.34 -7.36
CA GLU A 98 4.68 -4.10 -7.53
C GLU A 98 4.36 -3.03 -6.46
N ASN A 99 3.44 -3.33 -5.55
CA ASN A 99 3.03 -2.39 -4.50
C ASN A 99 3.89 -2.57 -3.23
N PRO A 100 4.30 -1.52 -2.51
CA PRO A 100 4.32 -0.13 -2.97
C PRO A 100 5.38 0.10 -4.07
N ARG A 101 5.09 1.02 -4.99
CA ARG A 101 6.03 1.35 -6.08
C ARG A 101 7.30 1.98 -5.52
N PRO A 102 8.51 1.65 -6.05
CA PRO A 102 9.76 2.24 -5.58
C PRO A 102 9.78 3.76 -5.64
N GLU A 103 9.20 4.36 -6.68
CA GLU A 103 9.10 5.81 -6.84
C GLU A 103 8.27 6.46 -5.73
N MET A 104 7.22 5.75 -5.28
CA MET A 104 6.37 6.19 -4.18
C MET A 104 7.13 6.15 -2.85
N MET A 105 7.83 5.04 -2.55
CA MET A 105 8.64 4.91 -1.35
C MET A 105 9.71 6.00 -1.26
N LYS A 106 10.44 6.26 -2.36
CA LYS A 106 11.49 7.30 -2.43
C LYS A 106 10.99 8.73 -2.22
N ALA A 107 9.70 8.98 -2.48
CA ALA A 107 9.11 10.30 -2.31
C ALA A 107 8.59 10.57 -0.88
N LEU A 108 8.56 9.55 -0.03
CA LEU A 108 8.06 9.61 1.34
C LEU A 108 9.21 9.61 2.35
N ASN A 109 8.94 10.12 3.56
CA ASN A 109 9.96 10.15 4.60
C ASN A 109 10.07 8.80 5.31
N PRO A 110 11.24 8.45 5.87
CA PRO A 110 11.37 7.32 6.77
C PRO A 110 10.30 7.34 7.87
N GLY A 111 9.61 6.21 8.06
CA GLY A 111 8.53 6.09 9.04
C GLY A 111 7.14 6.48 8.54
N ASP A 112 7.00 7.09 7.37
CA ASP A 112 5.68 7.37 6.77
C ASP A 112 4.92 6.08 6.41
N LEU A 113 5.64 5.01 6.06
CA LEU A 113 5.04 3.72 5.69
C LEU A 113 5.28 2.64 6.76
N LEU A 114 4.30 1.77 6.91
CA LEU A 114 4.42 0.43 7.47
C LEU A 114 4.00 -0.57 6.38
N ILE A 115 4.97 -1.29 5.82
CA ILE A 115 4.75 -2.20 4.71
C ILE A 115 4.50 -3.60 5.24
N LEU A 116 3.40 -4.22 4.83
CA LEU A 116 3.08 -5.62 5.13
C LEU A 116 3.60 -6.49 4.00
N ASP A 117 4.78 -7.12 4.16
CA ASP A 117 5.31 -8.01 3.12
C ASP A 117 4.55 -9.34 3.13
N LEU A 118 3.51 -9.43 2.31
CA LEU A 118 2.61 -10.58 2.23
C LEU A 118 3.24 -11.81 1.56
N PHE A 119 4.42 -11.67 0.95
CA PHE A 119 5.17 -12.77 0.34
C PHE A 119 6.27 -13.34 1.22
N SER A 120 6.51 -12.82 2.40
CA SER A 120 7.65 -13.15 3.25
C SER A 120 7.80 -14.64 3.52
N GLU A 121 6.70 -15.38 3.69
CA GLU A 121 6.75 -16.82 3.96
C GLU A 121 7.29 -17.66 2.79
N CYS A 122 7.09 -17.21 1.55
CA CYS A 122 7.46 -18.00 0.38
C CYS A 122 8.45 -17.28 -0.55
N ARG A 123 8.29 -16.00 -0.78
CA ARG A 123 9.15 -15.15 -1.62
C ARG A 123 9.24 -13.75 -1.05
N PRO A 124 10.09 -13.52 -0.04
CA PRO A 124 10.23 -12.21 0.58
C PRO A 124 10.52 -11.13 -0.47
N MET A 125 9.69 -10.10 -0.53
CA MET A 125 9.81 -9.05 -1.55
C MET A 125 11.08 -8.21 -1.36
N TRP A 126 11.49 -8.02 -0.12
CA TRP A 126 12.70 -7.27 0.25
C TRP A 126 13.99 -7.91 -0.30
N GLY A 127 14.01 -9.22 -0.52
CA GLY A 127 15.21 -9.97 -0.91
C GLY A 127 15.24 -10.41 -2.39
N ILE A 128 14.33 -9.95 -3.25
CA ILE A 128 14.25 -10.34 -4.65
C ILE A 128 14.23 -9.12 -5.58
N PRO A 129 15.37 -8.40 -5.71
CA PRO A 129 15.45 -7.16 -6.48
C PRO A 129 15.09 -7.34 -7.96
N SER A 130 15.49 -8.47 -8.55
CA SER A 130 15.28 -8.75 -9.98
C SER A 130 13.81 -8.90 -10.37
N ILE A 131 12.97 -9.38 -9.44
CA ILE A 131 11.54 -9.59 -9.69
C ILE A 131 10.74 -8.33 -9.35
N TRP A 132 11.02 -7.75 -8.16
CA TRP A 132 10.23 -6.65 -7.63
C TRP A 132 10.89 -5.28 -7.80
N LYS A 133 12.07 -5.22 -8.44
CA LYS A 133 12.89 -3.99 -8.57
C LYS A 133 13.24 -3.35 -7.22
N ARG A 134 13.48 -4.19 -6.21
CA ARG A 134 13.77 -3.78 -4.83
C ARG A 134 15.23 -4.09 -4.46
N ASP A 135 16.16 -3.49 -5.18
CA ASP A 135 17.61 -3.63 -4.95
C ASP A 135 18.07 -3.07 -3.59
N LYS A 136 17.23 -2.28 -2.95
CA LYS A 136 17.45 -1.69 -1.62
C LYS A 136 16.42 -2.11 -0.58
N GLY A 137 15.78 -3.24 -0.77
CA GLY A 137 14.69 -3.70 0.10
C GLY A 137 13.50 -2.73 0.08
N TYR A 138 13.06 -2.34 1.26
CA TYR A 138 12.01 -1.33 1.42
C TYR A 138 12.56 0.08 1.71
N GLU A 139 13.76 0.36 1.22
CA GLU A 139 14.49 1.60 1.48
C GLU A 139 14.65 1.80 3.01
N GLU A 140 14.23 2.94 3.54
CA GLU A 140 14.28 3.24 4.99
C GLU A 140 12.91 3.12 5.68
N HIS A 141 11.93 2.46 5.03
CA HIS A 141 10.59 2.32 5.57
C HIS A 141 10.45 1.10 6.46
N ASN A 142 9.62 1.24 7.49
CA ASN A 142 9.27 0.14 8.40
C ASN A 142 8.45 -0.93 7.66
N TRP A 143 8.67 -2.19 8.01
CA TRP A 143 7.93 -3.29 7.43
C TRP A 143 7.73 -4.47 8.39
N LEU A 144 6.75 -5.31 8.10
CA LEU A 144 6.47 -6.55 8.82
C LEU A 144 6.69 -7.74 7.88
N PHE A 145 7.28 -8.78 8.45
CA PHE A 145 7.38 -10.10 7.84
C PHE A 145 6.03 -10.80 8.02
N CYS A 146 5.24 -10.95 6.95
CA CYS A 146 3.87 -11.44 7.05
C CYS A 146 3.70 -12.88 6.57
N LEU A 147 2.84 -13.60 7.27
CA LEU A 147 2.21 -14.83 6.84
C LEU A 147 0.81 -14.50 6.31
N LEU A 148 0.50 -14.91 5.09
CA LEU A 148 -0.81 -14.73 4.48
C LEU A 148 -1.64 -16.00 4.65
N GLU A 149 -2.51 -16.02 5.66
CA GLU A 149 -3.10 -17.25 6.17
C GLU A 149 -4.22 -17.85 5.31
N ASN A 150 -5.07 -17.04 4.72
CA ASN A 150 -6.23 -17.54 3.98
C ASN A 150 -6.20 -17.20 2.49
N PHE A 151 -5.03 -17.09 1.92
CA PHE A 151 -4.84 -16.81 0.50
C PHE A 151 -5.57 -17.83 -0.39
N GLY A 152 -6.25 -17.31 -1.41
CA GLY A 152 -6.99 -18.13 -2.36
C GLY A 152 -8.27 -18.77 -1.81
N GLY A 153 -8.88 -18.17 -0.78
CA GLY A 153 -10.15 -18.62 -0.20
C GLY A 153 -10.01 -19.82 0.74
N ASN A 154 -8.82 -20.10 1.23
CA ASN A 154 -8.62 -21.09 2.28
C ASN A 154 -9.37 -20.69 3.55
N VAL A 155 -9.97 -21.67 4.22
CA VAL A 155 -10.71 -21.45 5.47
C VAL A 155 -9.90 -22.03 6.61
N GLY A 156 -9.44 -21.17 7.51
CA GLY A 156 -8.65 -21.55 8.66
C GLY A 156 -7.16 -21.21 8.52
N LEU A 157 -6.40 -21.53 9.55
CA LEU A 157 -4.96 -21.28 9.58
C LEU A 157 -4.27 -22.13 8.53
N HIS A 158 -3.66 -21.47 7.57
CA HIS A 158 -2.89 -22.09 6.50
C HIS A 158 -1.58 -21.34 6.32
N GLY A 159 -0.51 -22.07 6.16
CA GLY A 159 0.79 -21.47 5.92
C GLY A 159 1.91 -22.51 5.88
N ARG A 160 3.03 -22.11 5.30
CA ARG A 160 4.23 -22.94 5.19
C ARG A 160 5.13 -22.68 6.39
N MET A 161 4.79 -23.25 7.54
CA MET A 161 5.44 -22.96 8.83
C MET A 161 6.95 -23.28 8.83
N ASP A 162 7.36 -24.33 8.11
CA ASP A 162 8.76 -24.70 7.90
C ASP A 162 9.53 -23.60 7.14
N GLN A 163 8.93 -23.08 6.07
CA GLN A 163 9.50 -22.00 5.28
C GLN A 163 9.45 -20.66 6.01
N LEU A 164 8.38 -20.41 6.76
CA LEU A 164 8.24 -19.20 7.56
C LEU A 164 9.45 -19.03 8.50
N LEU A 165 9.75 -20.04 9.29
CA LEU A 165 10.88 -20.03 10.22
C LEU A 165 12.22 -19.87 9.49
N HIS A 166 12.43 -20.65 8.43
CA HIS A 166 13.64 -20.58 7.64
C HIS A 166 13.86 -19.19 7.05
N ASN A 167 12.86 -18.66 6.37
CA ASN A 167 12.93 -17.34 5.73
C ASN A 167 13.08 -16.21 6.76
N PHE A 168 12.43 -16.32 7.92
CA PHE A 168 12.57 -15.32 8.96
C PHE A 168 14.01 -15.28 9.50
N TYR A 169 14.62 -16.43 9.75
CA TYR A 169 16.03 -16.48 10.20
C TYR A 169 17.02 -15.97 9.14
N LEU A 170 16.76 -16.22 7.86
CA LEU A 170 17.54 -15.62 6.77
C LEU A 170 17.37 -14.09 6.70
N THR A 171 16.19 -13.60 7.07
CA THR A 171 15.83 -12.19 7.00
C THR A 171 16.48 -11.36 8.10
N LYS A 172 16.42 -11.83 9.34
CA LYS A 172 16.74 -11.00 10.52
C LYS A 172 18.17 -10.42 10.53
N ASP A 173 19.11 -11.10 9.87
CA ASP A 173 20.51 -10.70 9.83
C ASP A 173 20.92 -10.08 8.48
N ASN A 174 19.94 -9.85 7.58
CA ASN A 174 20.19 -9.29 6.27
C ASN A 174 20.13 -7.74 6.29
N PRO A 175 21.16 -7.05 5.80
CA PRO A 175 21.18 -5.58 5.79
C PRO A 175 19.99 -4.95 5.06
N LEU A 176 19.45 -5.59 4.01
CA LEU A 176 18.27 -5.10 3.29
C LEU A 176 16.98 -5.17 4.14
N ALA A 177 17.01 -5.91 5.24
CA ALA A 177 15.88 -6.06 6.15
C ALA A 177 16.00 -5.16 7.40
N ALA A 178 16.89 -4.18 7.41
CA ALA A 178 17.23 -3.37 8.59
C ALA A 178 16.03 -2.72 9.28
N GLN A 179 14.93 -2.43 8.55
CA GLN A 179 13.72 -1.80 9.09
C GLN A 179 12.61 -2.80 9.43
N LEU A 180 12.93 -4.10 9.54
CA LEU A 180 11.99 -5.11 10.02
C LEU A 180 11.55 -4.79 11.46
N LYS A 181 10.25 -4.64 11.69
CA LYS A 181 9.66 -4.29 12.99
C LYS A 181 8.99 -5.47 13.70
N GLY A 182 8.71 -6.54 12.99
CA GLY A 182 8.05 -7.70 13.57
C GLY A 182 7.45 -8.64 12.54
N ILE A 183 6.62 -9.52 13.04
CA ILE A 183 5.87 -10.51 12.24
C ILE A 183 4.40 -10.11 12.24
N GLY A 184 3.77 -10.25 11.08
CA GLY A 184 2.33 -10.05 10.89
C GLY A 184 1.64 -11.35 10.50
N LEU A 185 0.45 -11.55 11.06
CA LEU A 185 -0.49 -12.54 10.57
C LEU A 185 -1.56 -11.77 9.80
N THR A 186 -1.63 -11.98 8.51
CA THR A 186 -2.52 -11.23 7.62
C THR A 186 -3.56 -12.14 7.02
N MET A 187 -4.76 -11.60 6.86
CA MET A 187 -5.89 -12.27 6.23
C MET A 187 -6.18 -11.59 4.89
N GLU A 188 -6.63 -12.37 3.90
CA GLU A 188 -7.10 -11.83 2.64
C GLU A 188 -8.50 -11.21 2.78
#